data_2e85dc61f8212d3411ec8836e966f859
#
_entry.id   2e85dc61f8212d3411ec8836e966f859
#
_cell.length_a   1.000
_cell.length_b   1.000
_cell.length_c   1.000
_cell.angle_alpha   90.00
_cell.angle_beta   90.00
_cell.angle_gamma   90.00
#
_symmetry.space_group_name_H-M   'P 1'
#
loop_
_entity.id
_entity.type
_entity.pdbx_description
1 polymer ?
#
loop_
_entity_poly.entity_id
_entity_poly.type
_entity_poly.pdbx_seq_one_letter_code
_entity_poly.pdbx_strand_id
1 'polypeptide(L)'
;MAKEVKPVFSVPTCDSCSKPAILEQAYSGRILCSEHMAKSVRKKIGRELRHQLKLPRDRDTTIFVAISGGKDSAVLLDSLVDRLGQRPDVTIIAGTVDEGIDGYRPASIVCAQELCDRLGVEFITVSYPELSFKEMDEVANKIPNLIKENKQAPRMPCSYCGVFRRQGIYHLAKKVGADYIALGHNLDDMAQTVLMNVT
;
A
#
# COMPACT_ATOMS: atom_id res chain seq x y z
N MET A 1 40.75 -36.20 -17.69
CA MET A 1 39.67 -35.48 -18.38
C MET A 1 38.53 -35.31 -17.39
N ALA A 2 38.42 -34.14 -16.78
CA ALA A 2 37.32 -33.81 -15.85
C ALA A 2 36.04 -33.61 -16.67
N LYS A 3 35.00 -34.39 -16.37
CA LYS A 3 33.67 -34.17 -16.94
C LYS A 3 33.09 -32.88 -16.35
N GLU A 4 32.90 -31.88 -17.19
CA GLU A 4 32.09 -30.70 -16.83
C GLU A 4 30.70 -31.15 -16.43
N VAL A 5 30.36 -30.97 -15.15
CA VAL A 5 29.01 -31.17 -14.65
C VAL A 5 28.20 -29.97 -15.12
N LYS A 6 27.38 -30.13 -16.15
CA LYS A 6 26.42 -29.11 -16.57
C LYS A 6 25.47 -28.82 -15.40
N PRO A 7 25.19 -27.55 -15.06
CA PRO A 7 24.25 -27.23 -14.02
C PRO A 7 22.86 -27.80 -14.36
N VAL A 8 22.27 -28.50 -13.41
CA VAL A 8 21.00 -29.27 -13.55
C VAL A 8 19.78 -28.36 -13.75
N PHE A 9 19.93 -27.05 -13.51
CA PHE A 9 18.86 -26.07 -13.70
C PHE A 9 19.34 -24.88 -14.54
N SER A 10 18.81 -24.74 -15.75
CA SER A 10 18.96 -23.54 -16.54
C SER A 10 17.89 -22.53 -16.09
N VAL A 11 18.32 -21.36 -15.60
CA VAL A 11 17.40 -20.25 -15.34
C VAL A 11 16.77 -19.85 -16.68
N PRO A 12 15.44 -19.85 -16.81
CA PRO A 12 14.79 -19.46 -18.06
C PRO A 12 15.14 -18.01 -18.44
N THR A 13 15.12 -17.70 -19.72
CA THR A 13 15.33 -16.35 -20.23
C THR A 13 14.02 -15.56 -20.25
N CYS A 14 14.11 -14.25 -20.09
CA CYS A 14 12.98 -13.35 -20.16
C CYS A 14 12.36 -13.33 -21.57
N ASP A 15 11.04 -13.43 -21.69
CA ASP A 15 10.31 -13.37 -22.97
C ASP A 15 10.48 -12.04 -23.73
N SER A 16 10.99 -11.01 -23.07
CA SER A 16 11.15 -9.69 -23.66
C SER A 16 12.59 -9.27 -23.89
N CYS A 17 13.58 -10.04 -23.39
CA CYS A 17 15.00 -9.80 -23.59
C CYS A 17 15.80 -11.07 -23.22
N SER A 18 17.14 -11.03 -23.41
CA SER A 18 18.04 -12.14 -23.12
C SER A 18 18.50 -12.26 -21.67
N LYS A 19 17.99 -11.38 -20.74
CA LYS A 19 18.37 -11.43 -19.33
C LYS A 19 17.73 -12.64 -18.63
N PRO A 20 18.38 -13.19 -17.59
CA PRO A 20 17.77 -14.22 -16.76
C PRO A 20 16.42 -13.76 -16.20
N ALA A 21 15.43 -14.63 -16.24
CA ALA A 21 14.12 -14.37 -15.66
C ALA A 21 14.15 -14.58 -14.14
N ILE A 22 13.27 -13.86 -13.43
CA ILE A 22 13.12 -13.97 -11.98
C ILE A 22 11.73 -14.47 -11.58
N LEU A 23 10.75 -14.43 -12.48
CA LEU A 23 9.37 -14.74 -12.19
C LEU A 23 8.62 -15.18 -13.46
N GLU A 24 7.72 -16.14 -13.27
CA GLU A 24 6.63 -16.45 -14.19
C GLU A 24 5.35 -15.77 -13.71
N GLN A 25 4.68 -15.02 -14.59
CA GLN A 25 3.37 -14.42 -14.31
C GLN A 25 2.27 -15.43 -14.60
N ALA A 26 1.76 -16.12 -13.60
CA ALA A 26 0.79 -17.21 -13.73
C ALA A 26 -0.44 -16.85 -14.61
N TYR A 27 -0.97 -15.63 -14.50
CA TYR A 27 -2.16 -15.20 -15.26
C TYR A 27 -1.87 -14.94 -16.76
N SER A 28 -0.61 -14.82 -17.18
CA SER A 28 -0.24 -14.55 -18.59
C SER A 28 0.74 -15.56 -19.15
N GLY A 29 1.26 -16.47 -18.35
CA GLY A 29 2.30 -17.43 -18.68
C GLY A 29 3.65 -16.79 -19.05
N ARG A 30 3.83 -15.47 -18.88
CA ARG A 30 5.06 -14.78 -19.28
C ARG A 30 6.15 -14.93 -18.22
N ILE A 31 7.33 -15.22 -18.71
CA ILE A 31 8.54 -15.33 -17.90
C ILE A 31 9.33 -14.03 -18.04
N LEU A 32 9.57 -13.32 -16.94
CA LEU A 32 10.10 -11.95 -16.96
C LEU A 32 11.33 -11.77 -16.07
N CYS A 33 12.28 -10.96 -16.53
CA CYS A 33 13.34 -10.42 -15.69
C CYS A 33 12.81 -9.27 -14.81
N SER A 34 13.59 -8.82 -13.83
CA SER A 34 13.20 -7.75 -12.88
C SER A 34 12.71 -6.47 -13.57
N GLU A 35 13.44 -6.01 -14.60
CA GLU A 35 13.07 -4.79 -15.33
C GLU A 35 11.73 -4.92 -16.06
N HIS A 36 11.53 -6.04 -16.77
CA HIS A 36 10.29 -6.28 -17.51
C HIS A 36 9.11 -6.58 -16.59
N MET A 37 9.37 -7.19 -15.43
CA MET A 37 8.35 -7.33 -14.38
C MET A 37 7.94 -5.97 -13.83
N ALA A 38 8.87 -5.12 -13.43
CA ALA A 38 8.59 -3.77 -12.95
C ALA A 38 7.81 -2.95 -14.00
N LYS A 39 8.24 -3.01 -15.28
CA LYS A 39 7.54 -2.35 -16.39
C LYS A 39 6.12 -2.88 -16.58
N SER A 40 5.90 -4.19 -16.43
CA SER A 40 4.58 -4.82 -16.50
C SER A 40 3.66 -4.31 -15.39
N VAL A 41 4.15 -4.25 -14.15
CA VAL A 41 3.41 -3.74 -12.99
C VAL A 41 3.04 -2.27 -13.19
N ARG A 42 4.02 -1.40 -13.48
CA ARG A 42 3.77 0.03 -13.73
C ARG A 42 2.77 0.28 -14.87
N LYS A 43 2.81 -0.54 -15.94
CA LYS A 43 1.83 -0.45 -17.03
C LYS A 43 0.41 -0.76 -16.55
N LYS A 44 0.23 -1.78 -15.70
CA LYS A 44 -1.07 -2.15 -15.14
C LYS A 44 -1.60 -1.08 -14.20
N ILE A 45 -0.79 -0.65 -13.24
CA ILE A 45 -1.16 0.44 -12.32
C ILE A 45 -1.53 1.69 -13.11
N GLY A 46 -0.70 2.08 -14.09
CA GLY A 46 -0.99 3.25 -14.92
C GLY A 46 -2.27 3.15 -15.76
N ARG A 47 -2.74 1.93 -16.09
CA ARG A 47 -4.04 1.72 -16.71
C ARG A 47 -5.17 1.93 -15.71
N GLU A 48 -5.05 1.35 -14.51
CA GLU A 48 -6.04 1.52 -13.44
C GLU A 48 -6.14 2.98 -12.98
N LEU A 49 -5.02 3.66 -12.81
CA LEU A 49 -5.01 5.08 -12.46
C LEU A 49 -5.78 5.92 -13.49
N ARG A 50 -5.57 5.71 -14.79
CA ARG A 50 -6.32 6.42 -15.85
C ARG A 50 -7.81 6.09 -15.84
N HIS A 51 -8.19 4.89 -15.42
CA HIS A 51 -9.58 4.47 -15.32
C HIS A 51 -10.27 5.08 -14.09
N GLN A 52 -9.58 5.11 -12.95
CA GLN A 52 -10.14 5.51 -11.66
C GLN A 52 -10.00 7.00 -11.38
N LEU A 53 -8.87 7.63 -11.76
CA LEU A 53 -8.60 9.04 -11.55
C LEU A 53 -9.06 9.87 -12.75
N LYS A 54 -10.09 10.66 -12.56
CA LYS A 54 -10.57 11.66 -13.54
C LYS A 54 -10.08 13.04 -13.10
N LEU A 55 -8.79 13.30 -13.28
CA LEU A 55 -8.16 14.55 -12.87
C LEU A 55 -8.66 15.69 -13.75
N PRO A 56 -9.22 16.76 -13.17
CA PRO A 56 -9.56 17.99 -13.89
C PRO A 56 -8.29 18.62 -14.46
N ARG A 57 -8.44 19.47 -15.49
CA ARG A 57 -7.33 20.23 -16.08
C ARG A 57 -7.42 21.71 -15.83
N ASP A 58 -8.50 22.15 -15.23
CA ASP A 58 -8.88 23.54 -15.00
C ASP A 58 -8.65 23.98 -13.54
N ARG A 59 -8.21 23.07 -12.69
CA ARG A 59 -7.87 23.36 -11.28
C ARG A 59 -6.80 22.42 -10.75
N ASP A 60 -6.13 22.87 -9.71
CA ASP A 60 -5.19 22.04 -8.96
C ASP A 60 -5.90 20.88 -8.27
N THR A 61 -5.21 19.78 -8.15
CA THR A 61 -5.72 18.54 -7.54
C THR A 61 -4.71 17.99 -6.54
N THR A 62 -5.17 17.73 -5.33
CA THR A 62 -4.36 17.08 -4.30
C THR A 62 -4.75 15.62 -4.14
N ILE A 63 -3.75 14.72 -4.23
CA ILE A 63 -3.91 13.29 -4.02
C ILE A 63 -3.21 12.90 -2.71
N PHE A 64 -3.98 12.44 -1.74
CA PHE A 64 -3.44 11.85 -0.52
C PHE A 64 -3.21 10.35 -0.71
N VAL A 65 -1.99 9.88 -0.47
CA VAL A 65 -1.61 8.47 -0.59
C VAL A 65 -1.39 7.89 0.80
N ALA A 66 -2.27 6.97 1.22
CA ALA A 66 -2.10 6.27 2.49
C ALA A 66 -1.04 5.18 2.34
N ILE A 67 0.09 5.32 3.04
CA ILE A 67 1.19 4.37 3.01
C ILE A 67 1.36 3.68 4.36
N SER A 68 1.62 2.37 4.31
CA SER A 68 1.76 1.53 5.49
C SER A 68 3.22 1.15 5.82
N GLY A 69 4.17 1.54 4.97
CA GLY A 69 5.55 1.03 4.99
C GLY A 69 5.71 -0.33 4.30
N GLY A 70 4.61 -0.92 3.79
CA GLY A 70 4.63 -2.19 3.07
C GLY A 70 4.78 -2.03 1.55
N LYS A 71 5.10 -3.15 0.87
CA LYS A 71 5.42 -3.19 -0.57
C LYS A 71 4.33 -2.62 -1.49
N ASP A 72 3.05 -2.91 -1.20
CA ASP A 72 1.95 -2.55 -2.12
C ASP A 72 1.70 -1.05 -2.10
N SER A 73 1.70 -0.43 -0.93
CA SER A 73 1.59 1.03 -0.78
C SER A 73 2.82 1.77 -1.32
N ALA A 74 4.02 1.16 -1.20
CA ALA A 74 5.25 1.72 -1.77
C ALA A 74 5.21 1.73 -3.31
N VAL A 75 4.75 0.63 -3.93
CA VAL A 75 4.60 0.53 -5.39
C VAL A 75 3.53 1.49 -5.91
N LEU A 76 2.45 1.70 -5.15
CA LEU A 76 1.42 2.69 -5.49
C LEU A 76 2.01 4.10 -5.50
N LEU A 77 2.72 4.51 -4.42
CA LEU A 77 3.32 5.84 -4.33
C LEU A 77 4.34 6.08 -5.45
N ASP A 78 5.29 5.14 -5.66
CA ASP A 78 6.27 5.20 -6.76
C ASP A 78 5.58 5.36 -8.13
N SER A 79 4.50 4.61 -8.37
CA SER A 79 3.77 4.68 -9.63
C SER A 79 2.99 5.98 -9.83
N LEU A 80 2.46 6.57 -8.76
CA LEU A 80 1.79 7.87 -8.81
C LEU A 80 2.80 8.99 -9.10
N VAL A 81 3.95 8.99 -8.43
CA VAL A 81 5.02 9.96 -8.65
C VAL A 81 5.58 9.84 -10.07
N ASP A 82 5.87 8.63 -10.56
CA ASP A 82 6.33 8.37 -11.94
C ASP A 82 5.37 8.93 -13.00
N ARG A 83 4.06 8.90 -12.73
CA ARG A 83 3.03 9.26 -13.70
C ARG A 83 2.52 10.68 -13.60
N LEU A 84 2.44 11.21 -12.41
CA LEU A 84 1.77 12.47 -12.10
C LEU A 84 2.71 13.51 -11.48
N GLY A 85 3.86 13.10 -10.95
CA GLY A 85 4.79 13.99 -10.25
C GLY A 85 5.37 15.12 -11.10
N GLN A 86 5.31 15.01 -12.45
CA GLN A 86 5.73 16.07 -13.35
C GLN A 86 4.58 17.04 -13.74
N ARG A 87 3.36 16.77 -13.28
CA ARG A 87 2.22 17.65 -13.54
C ARG A 87 2.19 18.80 -12.52
N PRO A 88 2.27 20.06 -12.97
CA PRO A 88 2.28 21.20 -12.05
C PRO A 88 0.94 21.42 -11.34
N ASP A 89 -0.15 20.89 -11.90
CA ASP A 89 -1.52 20.95 -11.36
C ASP A 89 -1.86 19.77 -10.44
N VAL A 90 -0.89 18.90 -10.10
CA VAL A 90 -1.11 17.76 -9.22
C VAL A 90 -0.12 17.77 -8.06
N THR A 91 -0.64 17.80 -6.84
CA THR A 91 0.13 17.64 -5.61
C THR A 91 -0.09 16.24 -5.04
N ILE A 92 1.00 15.54 -4.74
CA ILE A 92 0.96 14.23 -4.09
C ILE A 92 1.49 14.39 -2.67
N ILE A 93 0.67 14.00 -1.69
CA ILE A 93 1.05 13.98 -0.27
C ILE A 93 0.84 12.57 0.25
N ALA A 94 1.84 12.03 0.92
CA ALA A 94 1.76 10.71 1.53
C ALA A 94 1.50 10.83 3.03
N GLY A 95 0.86 9.82 3.60
CA GLY A 95 0.69 9.81 5.03
C GLY A 95 0.35 8.45 5.61
N THR A 96 0.56 8.33 6.92
CA THR A 96 0.29 7.12 7.66
C THR A 96 -0.37 7.41 8.99
N VAL A 97 -1.11 6.42 9.48
CA VAL A 97 -1.71 6.46 10.81
C VAL A 97 -0.87 5.58 11.72
N ASP A 98 -0.48 6.12 12.87
CA ASP A 98 0.21 5.35 13.91
C ASP A 98 -0.83 4.74 14.85
N GLU A 99 -0.90 3.43 14.84
CA GLU A 99 -1.86 2.66 15.63
C GLU A 99 -1.38 2.34 17.05
N GLY A 100 -0.14 2.68 17.39
CA GLY A 100 0.46 2.34 18.70
C GLY A 100 0.61 0.83 18.88
N ILE A 101 1.22 0.14 17.90
CA ILE A 101 1.55 -1.28 17.99
C ILE A 101 3.06 -1.41 18.20
N ASP A 102 3.44 -1.81 19.42
CA ASP A 102 4.84 -1.95 19.81
C ASP A 102 5.60 -2.96 18.94
N GLY A 103 6.88 -2.65 18.70
CA GLY A 103 7.80 -3.51 17.94
C GLY A 103 7.53 -3.60 16.43
N TYR A 104 6.39 -3.12 15.96
CA TYR A 104 6.02 -3.18 14.54
C TYR A 104 5.90 -1.79 13.90
N ARG A 105 5.13 -0.90 14.53
CA ARG A 105 4.74 0.35 13.87
C ARG A 105 5.87 1.35 13.67
N PRO A 106 6.79 1.56 14.62
CA PRO A 106 7.90 2.50 14.44
C PRO A 106 8.76 2.19 13.21
N ALA A 107 9.14 0.92 13.01
CA ALA A 107 9.95 0.51 11.87
C ALA A 107 9.24 0.75 10.53
N SER A 108 7.93 0.51 10.47
CA SER A 108 7.14 0.71 9.25
C SER A 108 6.98 2.20 8.90
N ILE A 109 6.90 3.08 9.91
CA ILE A 109 6.86 4.54 9.70
C ILE A 109 8.20 5.04 9.16
N VAL A 110 9.32 4.55 9.70
CA VAL A 110 10.66 4.89 9.18
C VAL A 110 10.79 4.50 7.70
N CYS A 111 10.41 3.28 7.33
CA CYS A 111 10.42 2.85 5.92
C CYS A 111 9.53 3.73 5.03
N ALA A 112 8.39 4.18 5.54
CA ALA A 112 7.48 5.07 4.81
C ALA A 112 8.11 6.46 4.61
N GLN A 113 8.73 7.03 5.66
CA GLN A 113 9.44 8.30 5.59
C GLN A 113 10.58 8.26 4.58
N GLU A 114 11.47 7.26 4.68
CA GLU A 114 12.61 7.08 3.76
C GLU A 114 12.17 6.97 2.29
N LEU A 115 11.03 6.31 2.04
CA LEU A 115 10.46 6.25 0.70
C LEU A 115 10.01 7.62 0.21
N CYS A 116 9.33 8.38 1.05
CA CYS A 116 8.84 9.72 0.71
C CYS A 116 9.99 10.69 0.47
N ASP A 117 11.03 10.67 1.31
CA ASP A 117 12.23 11.49 1.16
C ASP A 117 12.92 11.21 -0.19
N ARG A 118 13.07 9.92 -0.54
CA ARG A 118 13.64 9.50 -1.82
C ARG A 118 12.83 9.96 -3.03
N LEU A 119 11.51 10.01 -2.91
CA LEU A 119 10.60 10.41 -4.00
C LEU A 119 10.30 11.91 -4.02
N GLY A 120 10.78 12.67 -3.02
CA GLY A 120 10.50 14.10 -2.88
C GLY A 120 9.02 14.39 -2.59
N VAL A 121 8.35 13.51 -1.83
CA VAL A 121 6.94 13.61 -1.47
C VAL A 121 6.80 14.03 -0.01
N GLU A 122 5.94 15.00 0.26
CA GLU A 122 5.60 15.37 1.64
C GLU A 122 4.98 14.18 2.38
N PHE A 123 5.44 13.94 3.63
CA PHE A 123 4.95 12.87 4.47
C PHE A 123 4.37 13.40 5.77
N ILE A 124 3.16 12.99 6.10
CA ILE A 124 2.47 13.39 7.33
C ILE A 124 2.00 12.17 8.11
N THR A 125 1.93 12.30 9.42
CA THR A 125 1.45 11.25 10.31
C THR A 125 0.39 11.76 11.26
N VAL A 126 -0.41 10.85 11.79
CA VAL A 126 -1.31 11.06 12.93
C VAL A 126 -1.34 9.78 13.76
N SER A 127 -1.29 9.92 15.07
CA SER A 127 -1.44 8.81 16.00
C SER A 127 -2.89 8.63 16.44
N TYR A 128 -3.24 7.45 16.92
CA TYR A 128 -4.56 7.20 17.52
C TYR A 128 -4.87 8.11 18.70
N PRO A 129 -3.94 8.37 19.65
CA PRO A 129 -4.17 9.33 20.72
C PRO A 129 -4.52 10.74 20.25
N GLU A 130 -3.87 11.25 19.18
CA GLU A 130 -4.19 12.56 18.59
C GLU A 130 -5.63 12.63 18.04
N LEU A 131 -6.19 11.48 17.67
CA LEU A 131 -7.59 11.34 17.22
C LEU A 131 -8.55 10.98 18.36
N SER A 132 -8.09 11.03 19.60
CA SER A 132 -8.85 10.62 20.80
C SER A 132 -9.22 9.13 20.80
N PHE A 133 -8.49 8.30 20.04
CA PHE A 133 -8.58 6.84 20.09
C PHE A 133 -7.51 6.28 21.04
N LYS A 134 -7.76 5.07 21.53
CA LYS A 134 -6.78 4.31 22.28
C LYS A 134 -5.82 3.58 21.31
N GLU A 135 -4.58 3.45 21.72
CA GLU A 135 -3.60 2.62 21.03
C GLU A 135 -4.08 1.17 20.92
N MET A 136 -3.70 0.49 19.84
CA MET A 136 -4.23 -0.84 19.56
C MET A 136 -3.82 -1.88 20.60
N ASP A 137 -2.67 -1.75 21.23
CA ASP A 137 -2.26 -2.65 22.30
C ASP A 137 -3.16 -2.49 23.54
N GLU A 138 -3.57 -1.26 23.85
CA GLU A 138 -4.56 -1.01 24.91
C GLU A 138 -5.95 -1.56 24.53
N VAL A 139 -6.38 -1.40 23.29
CA VAL A 139 -7.66 -1.92 22.80
C VAL A 139 -7.67 -3.44 22.87
N ALA A 140 -6.61 -4.11 22.41
CA ALA A 140 -6.50 -5.56 22.43
C ALA A 140 -6.64 -6.13 23.84
N ASN A 141 -6.01 -5.49 24.83
CA ASN A 141 -6.10 -5.87 26.24
C ASN A 141 -7.49 -5.68 26.84
N LYS A 142 -8.31 -4.78 26.29
CA LYS A 142 -9.68 -4.50 26.76
C LYS A 142 -10.77 -5.36 26.13
N ILE A 143 -10.52 -6.00 25.00
CA ILE A 143 -11.51 -6.81 24.26
C ILE A 143 -12.22 -7.84 25.17
N PRO A 144 -11.52 -8.61 26.04
CA PRO A 144 -12.20 -9.60 26.91
C PRO A 144 -13.28 -8.97 27.81
N ASN A 145 -13.06 -7.74 28.29
CA ASN A 145 -14.02 -7.04 29.12
C ASN A 145 -15.16 -6.46 28.27
N LEU A 146 -14.87 -5.90 27.11
CA LEU A 146 -15.88 -5.40 26.16
C LEU A 146 -16.87 -6.50 25.75
N ILE A 147 -16.39 -7.72 25.52
CA ILE A 147 -17.24 -8.87 25.17
C ILE A 147 -18.13 -9.29 26.35
N LYS A 148 -17.64 -9.18 27.60
CA LYS A 148 -18.47 -9.45 28.78
C LYS A 148 -19.61 -8.45 28.95
N GLU A 149 -19.35 -7.16 28.67
CA GLU A 149 -20.30 -6.07 28.75
C GLU A 149 -21.28 -6.09 27.56
N ASN A 150 -20.78 -6.36 26.37
CA ASN A 150 -21.57 -6.46 25.14
C ASN A 150 -21.18 -7.70 24.33
N LYS A 151 -22.04 -8.71 24.33
CA LYS A 151 -21.80 -9.97 23.58
C LYS A 151 -21.68 -9.79 22.07
N GLN A 152 -22.17 -8.65 21.54
CA GLN A 152 -22.07 -8.31 20.11
C GLN A 152 -20.79 -7.51 19.77
N ALA A 153 -19.98 -7.16 20.77
CA ALA A 153 -18.71 -6.45 20.54
C ALA A 153 -17.78 -7.29 19.64
N PRO A 154 -17.06 -6.67 18.68
CA PRO A 154 -16.11 -7.37 17.86
C PRO A 154 -15.05 -8.08 18.71
N ARG A 155 -14.76 -9.33 18.36
CA ARG A 155 -13.82 -10.17 19.11
C ARG A 155 -12.37 -10.02 18.66
N MET A 156 -12.18 -9.51 17.44
CA MET A 156 -10.86 -9.39 16.83
C MET A 156 -10.35 -7.94 16.89
N PRO A 157 -9.12 -7.71 17.33
CA PRO A 157 -8.50 -6.37 17.32
C PRO A 157 -8.54 -5.70 15.95
N CYS A 158 -8.41 -6.48 14.88
CA CYS A 158 -8.44 -5.98 13.49
C CYS A 158 -9.74 -5.23 13.15
N SER A 159 -10.87 -5.60 13.75
CA SER A 159 -12.15 -4.92 13.52
C SER A 159 -12.12 -3.49 14.02
N TYR A 160 -11.55 -3.25 15.20
CA TYR A 160 -11.35 -1.90 15.76
C TYR A 160 -10.31 -1.12 14.96
N CYS A 161 -9.15 -1.74 14.73
CA CYS A 161 -8.05 -1.14 13.97
C CYS A 161 -8.50 -0.69 12.56
N GLY A 162 -9.27 -1.52 11.87
CA GLY A 162 -9.79 -1.19 10.55
C GLY A 162 -10.69 0.04 10.53
N VAL A 163 -11.50 0.26 11.57
CA VAL A 163 -12.35 1.45 11.71
C VAL A 163 -11.50 2.68 12.02
N PHE A 164 -10.65 2.61 13.05
CA PHE A 164 -9.83 3.74 13.49
C PHE A 164 -8.84 4.18 12.41
N ARG A 165 -8.21 3.23 11.71
CA ARG A 165 -7.29 3.52 10.60
C ARG A 165 -8.01 4.27 9.47
N ARG A 166 -9.22 3.85 9.07
CA ARG A 166 -9.98 4.56 8.05
C ARG A 166 -10.33 5.98 8.45
N GLN A 167 -10.68 6.20 9.73
CA GLN A 167 -10.94 7.54 10.24
C GLN A 167 -9.66 8.39 10.27
N GLY A 168 -8.52 7.82 10.68
CA GLY A 168 -7.23 8.50 10.65
C GLY A 168 -6.80 8.88 9.23
N ILE A 169 -6.94 7.98 8.26
CA ILE A 169 -6.67 8.25 6.84
C ILE A 169 -7.54 9.40 6.33
N TYR A 170 -8.84 9.36 6.64
CA TYR A 170 -9.77 10.43 6.27
C TYR A 170 -9.41 11.76 6.93
N HIS A 171 -9.01 11.75 8.20
CA HIS A 171 -8.56 12.94 8.92
C HIS A 171 -7.33 13.58 8.24
N LEU A 172 -6.32 12.77 7.92
CA LEU A 172 -5.12 13.26 7.22
C LEU A 172 -5.45 13.82 5.84
N ALA A 173 -6.26 13.11 5.05
CA ALA A 173 -6.70 13.56 3.74
C ALA A 173 -7.46 14.90 3.81
N LYS A 174 -8.36 15.05 4.78
CA LYS A 174 -9.08 16.29 5.02
C LYS A 174 -8.15 17.44 5.45
N LYS A 175 -7.16 17.15 6.30
CA LYS A 175 -6.18 18.12 6.78
C LYS A 175 -5.39 18.77 5.64
N VAL A 176 -5.08 17.99 4.59
CA VAL A 176 -4.35 18.48 3.40
C VAL A 176 -5.27 18.91 2.26
N GLY A 177 -6.57 18.91 2.44
CA GLY A 177 -7.53 19.28 1.41
C GLY A 177 -7.52 18.35 0.19
N ALA A 178 -7.30 17.05 0.41
CA ALA A 178 -7.18 16.09 -0.68
C ALA A 178 -8.49 15.90 -1.44
N ASP A 179 -8.43 15.93 -2.77
CA ASP A 179 -9.54 15.58 -3.67
C ASP A 179 -9.70 14.06 -3.81
N TYR A 180 -8.60 13.32 -3.69
CA TYR A 180 -8.57 11.87 -3.81
C TYR A 180 -7.75 11.23 -2.69
N ILE A 181 -8.19 10.03 -2.26
CA ILE A 181 -7.42 9.16 -1.38
C ILE A 181 -7.02 7.92 -2.18
N ALA A 182 -5.72 7.67 -2.29
CA ALA A 182 -5.18 6.49 -2.94
C ALA A 182 -4.74 5.45 -1.89
N LEU A 183 -5.21 4.21 -2.06
CA LEU A 183 -4.92 3.08 -1.19
C LEU A 183 -4.27 1.96 -1.98
N GLY A 184 -3.26 1.31 -1.41
CA GLY A 184 -2.49 0.23 -2.04
C GLY A 184 -3.16 -1.15 -1.98
N HIS A 185 -4.49 -1.23 -1.95
CA HIS A 185 -5.19 -2.52 -1.99
C HIS A 185 -5.07 -3.14 -3.39
N ASN A 186 -4.77 -4.42 -3.43
CA ASN A 186 -4.75 -5.21 -4.65
C ASN A 186 -6.07 -6.00 -4.82
N LEU A 187 -6.20 -6.73 -5.93
CA LEU A 187 -7.41 -7.49 -6.24
C LEU A 187 -7.69 -8.60 -5.22
N ASP A 188 -6.63 -9.25 -4.70
CA ASP A 188 -6.77 -10.33 -3.72
C ASP A 188 -7.28 -9.77 -2.38
N ASP A 189 -6.82 -8.58 -1.96
CA ASP A 189 -7.34 -7.90 -0.76
C ASP A 189 -8.83 -7.61 -0.89
N MET A 190 -9.27 -7.15 -2.06
CA MET A 190 -10.69 -6.87 -2.35
C MET A 190 -11.51 -8.15 -2.35
N ALA A 191 -11.03 -9.22 -2.99
CA ALA A 191 -11.70 -10.52 -3.03
C ALA A 191 -11.84 -11.13 -1.62
N GLN A 192 -10.77 -11.09 -0.82
CA GLN A 192 -10.79 -11.55 0.57
C GLN A 192 -11.79 -10.74 1.42
N THR A 193 -11.83 -9.43 1.23
CA THR A 193 -12.78 -8.56 1.95
C THR A 193 -14.23 -8.95 1.63
N VAL A 194 -14.53 -9.22 0.35
CA VAL A 194 -15.88 -9.67 -0.06
C VAL A 194 -16.21 -11.01 0.60
N LEU A 195 -15.29 -11.98 0.56
CA LEU A 195 -15.50 -13.30 1.19
C LEU A 195 -15.74 -13.18 2.70
N MET A 196 -14.95 -12.37 3.39
CA MET A 196 -15.11 -12.13 4.83
C MET A 196 -16.43 -11.46 5.22
N ASN A 197 -17.06 -10.73 4.30
CA ASN A 197 -18.35 -10.08 4.55
C ASN A 197 -19.56 -10.96 4.21
N VAL A 198 -19.35 -12.08 3.53
CA VAL A 198 -20.42 -13.04 3.14
C VAL A 198 -20.49 -14.23 4.10
N THR A 199 -19.41 -14.51 4.84
CA THR A 199 -19.32 -15.60 5.84
C THR A 199 -19.58 -15.08 7.24
#